data_5724447486d480c0ac584f8c36156467
#
_entry.id   5724447486d480c0ac584f8c36156467
#
_cell.length_a   1.000
_cell.length_b   1.000
_cell.length_c   1.000
_cell.angle_alpha   90.00
_cell.angle_beta   90.00
_cell.angle_gamma   90.00
#
_symmetry.space_group_name_H-M   'P 1'
#
loop_
_entity.id
_entity.type
_entity.pdbx_description
1 polymer ?
#
loop_
_entity_poly.entity_id
_entity_poly.type
_entity_poly.pdbx_seq_one_letter_code
_entity_poly.pdbx_strand_id
1 'polypeptide(L)'
;MPSTNSAIQCKIVFTPSGKRGVFKQGTSLLDAARQLGVDLDSVCGGRALCGRCQIEVSEGDFSKHNIQSTLKSVSKFNEAEAKYEERRNLVDGRRLSCQAKLVSDVVVDVPADSQVHQQVIRKKNEAHDIDIDPVVKLYYVKVDEPDMHIGTGDLSRLLEALSTEWNLNNLFCSVHVIKSLQKVLRKGNWEITVAVRDLSLIHI
;
A
#
# COMPACT_ATOMS: atom_id res chain seq x y z
N MET A 1 -10.28 1.03 55.28
CA MET A 1 -10.58 1.48 53.89
C MET A 1 -9.30 1.41 53.09
N PRO A 2 -9.16 0.55 52.09
CA PRO A 2 -7.97 0.58 51.25
C PRO A 2 -8.04 1.78 50.29
N SER A 3 -7.11 2.69 50.41
CA SER A 3 -6.91 3.80 49.49
C SER A 3 -6.64 3.22 48.09
N THR A 4 -7.58 3.35 47.17
CA THR A 4 -7.41 3.10 45.75
C THR A 4 -6.42 4.12 45.21
N ASN A 5 -5.16 3.72 45.16
CA ASN A 5 -4.13 4.43 44.45
C ASN A 5 -4.42 4.24 42.96
N SER A 6 -5.20 5.12 42.36
CA SER A 6 -5.49 5.13 40.94
C SER A 6 -4.20 5.46 40.19
N ALA A 7 -3.48 4.43 39.76
CA ALA A 7 -2.28 4.60 38.98
C ALA A 7 -2.60 5.43 37.73
N ILE A 8 -1.90 6.51 37.54
CA ILE A 8 -2.05 7.38 36.37
C ILE A 8 -1.84 6.53 35.10
N GLN A 9 -2.77 6.61 34.18
CA GLN A 9 -2.72 5.88 32.91
C GLN A 9 -2.33 6.85 31.80
N CYS A 10 -1.45 6.41 30.92
CA CYS A 10 -0.96 7.16 29.78
C CYS A 10 -1.27 6.43 28.48
N LYS A 11 -1.73 7.18 27.48
CA LYS A 11 -1.92 6.65 26.12
C LYS A 11 -0.61 6.67 25.37
N ILE A 12 -0.36 5.63 24.59
CA ILE A 12 0.77 5.58 23.68
C ILE A 12 0.30 5.16 22.29
N VAL A 13 0.88 5.77 21.27
CA VAL A 13 0.70 5.42 19.85
C VAL A 13 2.08 5.19 19.25
N PHE A 14 2.27 4.07 18.56
CA PHE A 14 3.48 3.76 17.83
C PHE A 14 3.28 3.96 16.34
N THR A 15 4.15 4.76 15.71
CA THR A 15 4.23 4.95 14.26
C THR A 15 5.43 4.15 13.71
N PRO A 16 5.42 3.70 12.48
CA PRO A 16 4.34 3.77 11.48
C PRO A 16 3.22 2.72 11.67
N SER A 17 3.36 1.79 12.65
CA SER A 17 2.45 0.65 12.82
C SER A 17 0.99 1.04 13.16
N GLY A 18 0.78 2.25 13.72
CA GLY A 18 -0.51 2.74 14.21
C GLY A 18 -1.04 2.00 15.45
N LYS A 19 -0.25 1.10 16.05
CA LYS A 19 -0.62 0.36 17.26
C LYS A 19 -0.65 1.29 18.45
N ARG A 20 -1.66 1.14 19.29
CA ARG A 20 -1.94 2.05 20.41
C ARG A 20 -2.51 1.32 21.60
N GLY A 21 -2.26 1.86 22.78
CA GLY A 21 -2.77 1.30 24.04
C GLY A 21 -2.69 2.30 25.18
N VAL A 22 -3.16 1.84 26.35
CA VAL A 22 -3.12 2.61 27.60
C VAL A 22 -2.33 1.82 28.62
N PHE A 23 -1.34 2.44 29.22
CA PHE A 23 -0.43 1.81 30.17
C PHE A 23 -0.27 2.65 31.44
N LYS A 24 0.17 2.03 32.50
CA LYS A 24 0.48 2.73 33.73
C LYS A 24 1.70 3.65 33.53
N GLN A 25 1.66 4.83 34.11
CA GLN A 25 2.83 5.71 34.19
C GLN A 25 4.02 4.94 34.76
N GLY A 26 5.21 5.15 34.18
CA GLY A 26 6.43 4.44 34.57
C GLY A 26 6.68 3.14 33.80
N THR A 27 5.75 2.66 32.97
CA THR A 27 5.97 1.53 32.06
C THR A 27 7.05 1.87 31.05
N SER A 28 8.01 0.96 30.77
CA SER A 28 9.00 1.18 29.72
C SER A 28 8.34 1.17 28.33
N LEU A 29 8.84 1.98 27.41
CA LEU A 29 8.31 2.01 26.05
C LEU A 29 8.50 0.66 25.34
N LEU A 30 9.58 -0.07 25.67
CA LEU A 30 9.82 -1.41 25.15
C LEU A 30 8.74 -2.42 25.61
N ASP A 31 8.35 -2.38 26.89
CA ASP A 31 7.32 -3.28 27.39
C ASP A 31 5.95 -2.95 26.83
N ALA A 32 5.64 -1.67 26.66
CA ALA A 32 4.44 -1.23 25.97
C ALA A 32 4.42 -1.70 24.52
N ALA A 33 5.54 -1.57 23.80
CA ALA A 33 5.70 -2.04 22.42
C ALA A 33 5.48 -3.56 22.31
N ARG A 34 6.06 -4.34 23.21
CA ARG A 34 5.92 -5.80 23.26
C ARG A 34 4.48 -6.22 23.50
N GLN A 35 3.79 -5.62 24.46
CA GLN A 35 2.40 -5.93 24.76
C GLN A 35 1.46 -5.59 23.60
N LEU A 36 1.76 -4.56 22.83
CA LEU A 36 1.01 -4.19 21.64
C LEU A 36 1.43 -4.98 20.39
N GLY A 37 2.49 -5.80 20.49
CA GLY A 37 3.05 -6.51 19.35
C GLY A 37 3.65 -5.58 18.30
N VAL A 38 4.20 -4.43 18.73
CA VAL A 38 4.95 -3.52 17.84
C VAL A 38 6.26 -4.17 17.45
N ASP A 39 6.61 -4.08 16.19
CA ASP A 39 7.88 -4.60 15.67
C ASP A 39 9.04 -3.70 16.11
N LEU A 40 9.65 -4.05 17.21
CA LEU A 40 10.77 -3.30 17.82
C LEU A 40 11.83 -4.28 18.30
N ASP A 41 13.03 -4.19 17.71
CA ASP A 41 14.12 -5.12 18.01
C ASP A 41 14.73 -4.87 19.40
N SER A 42 14.97 -5.96 20.13
CA SER A 42 15.63 -5.89 21.42
C SER A 42 16.24 -7.24 21.82
N VAL A 43 17.54 -7.39 21.70
CA VAL A 43 18.26 -8.65 21.98
C VAL A 43 18.94 -8.69 23.33
N CYS A 44 19.15 -7.54 24.00
CA CYS A 44 19.85 -7.50 25.29
C CYS A 44 18.96 -7.65 26.52
N GLY A 45 17.64 -7.87 26.33
CA GLY A 45 16.70 -7.98 27.44
C GLY A 45 16.48 -6.69 28.23
N GLY A 46 16.60 -5.52 27.60
CA GLY A 46 16.34 -4.23 28.24
C GLY A 46 17.52 -3.61 29.01
N ARG A 47 18.72 -4.16 28.85
CA ARG A 47 19.93 -3.75 29.60
C ARG A 47 20.70 -2.54 29.01
N ALA A 48 20.14 -1.85 28.03
CA ALA A 48 20.77 -0.73 27.31
C ALA A 48 22.14 -1.07 26.68
N LEU A 49 22.36 -2.32 26.23
CA LEU A 49 23.64 -2.77 25.70
C LEU A 49 23.66 -2.87 24.17
N CYS A 50 22.56 -3.26 23.55
CA CYS A 50 22.52 -3.56 22.10
C CYS A 50 22.20 -2.34 21.23
N GLY A 51 21.45 -1.37 21.75
CA GLY A 51 21.01 -0.19 21.04
C GLY A 51 20.03 -0.43 19.89
N ARG A 52 19.49 -1.65 19.75
CA ARG A 52 18.55 -1.97 18.67
C ARG A 52 17.13 -1.44 18.91
N CYS A 53 16.80 -1.18 20.17
CA CYS A 53 15.50 -0.69 20.58
C CYS A 53 15.37 0.84 20.54
N GLN A 54 16.01 1.49 19.58
CA GLN A 54 15.94 2.93 19.44
C GLN A 54 14.55 3.36 18.97
N ILE A 55 14.07 4.45 19.52
CA ILE A 55 12.81 5.10 19.15
C ILE A 55 13.00 6.60 19.13
N GLU A 56 12.10 7.29 18.47
CA GLU A 56 12.02 8.74 18.45
C GLU A 56 10.69 9.20 19.03
N VAL A 57 10.72 10.23 19.89
CA VAL A 57 9.48 10.82 20.41
C VAL A 57 8.99 11.86 19.42
N SER A 58 7.84 11.62 18.83
CA SER A 58 7.23 12.59 17.91
C SER A 58 6.62 13.73 18.70
N GLU A 59 7.10 14.95 18.48
CA GLU A 59 6.56 16.15 19.12
C GLU A 59 5.45 16.79 18.29
N GLY A 60 4.40 17.24 18.95
CA GLY A 60 3.28 17.95 18.30
C GLY A 60 1.92 17.60 18.86
N ASP A 61 0.91 18.19 18.23
CA ASP A 61 -0.50 17.92 18.52
C ASP A 61 -1.05 16.91 17.53
N PHE A 62 -1.37 15.74 18.03
CA PHE A 62 -1.93 14.64 17.26
C PHE A 62 -3.45 14.56 17.48
N SER A 63 -4.19 15.48 16.90
CA SER A 63 -5.64 15.61 17.05
C SER A 63 -6.40 14.31 16.72
N LYS A 64 -5.93 13.52 15.77
CA LYS A 64 -6.50 12.19 15.46
C LYS A 64 -6.53 11.24 16.67
N HIS A 65 -5.59 11.37 17.57
CA HIS A 65 -5.43 10.52 18.75
C HIS A 65 -5.79 11.25 20.04
N ASN A 66 -6.04 12.56 19.95
CA ASN A 66 -6.22 13.45 21.09
C ASN A 66 -5.03 13.36 22.06
N ILE A 67 -3.82 13.45 21.51
CA ILE A 67 -2.55 13.37 22.24
C ILE A 67 -1.70 14.60 21.90
N GLN A 68 -1.26 15.30 22.92
CA GLN A 68 -0.23 16.31 22.83
C GLN A 68 1.09 15.69 23.30
N SER A 69 1.97 15.39 22.35
CA SER A 69 3.22 14.68 22.59
C SER A 69 4.40 15.63 22.63
N THR A 70 5.25 15.46 23.62
CA THR A 70 6.49 16.23 23.79
C THR A 70 7.59 15.35 24.34
N LEU A 71 8.85 15.78 24.27
CA LEU A 71 9.96 15.08 24.91
C LEU A 71 9.78 14.88 26.41
N LYS A 72 8.96 15.71 27.07
CA LYS A 72 8.61 15.56 28.49
C LYS A 72 7.58 14.47 28.76
N SER A 73 6.94 13.94 27.74
CA SER A 73 5.99 12.83 27.85
C SER A 73 6.67 11.50 28.21
N VAL A 74 7.97 11.46 28.15
CA VAL A 74 8.81 10.32 28.58
C VAL A 74 9.80 10.74 29.67
N SER A 75 10.34 9.77 30.38
CA SER A 75 11.33 10.02 31.44
C SER A 75 12.56 10.74 30.89
N LYS A 76 13.26 11.46 31.74
CA LYS A 76 14.53 12.10 31.40
C LYS A 76 15.56 11.04 30.96
N PHE A 77 16.51 11.48 30.16
CA PHE A 77 17.68 10.70 29.77
C PHE A 77 18.42 10.19 31.02
N ASN A 78 18.74 8.92 31.09
CA ASN A 78 19.30 8.31 32.27
C ASN A 78 20.77 7.90 32.08
N GLU A 79 21.44 7.52 33.19
CA GLU A 79 22.86 7.13 33.15
C GLU A 79 23.15 5.93 32.23
N ALA A 80 22.17 5.00 32.03
CA ALA A 80 22.38 3.84 31.18
C ALA A 80 22.37 4.26 29.70
N GLU A 81 21.55 5.23 29.34
CA GLU A 81 21.51 5.82 27.99
C GLU A 81 22.80 6.63 27.76
N ALA A 82 23.25 7.42 28.74
CA ALA A 82 24.49 8.18 28.66
C ALA A 82 25.72 7.27 28.46
N LYS A 83 25.82 6.18 29.22
CA LYS A 83 26.89 5.17 29.04
C LYS A 83 26.81 4.48 27.67
N TYR A 84 25.61 4.31 27.11
CA TYR A 84 25.48 3.78 25.79
C TYR A 84 25.94 4.78 24.73
N GLU A 85 25.55 6.04 24.87
CA GLU A 85 25.93 7.13 23.97
C GLU A 85 27.46 7.31 23.89
N GLU A 86 28.16 7.33 25.04
CA GLU A 86 29.63 7.40 25.11
C GLU A 86 30.33 6.25 24.36
N ARG A 87 29.73 5.06 24.36
CA ARG A 87 30.35 3.86 23.79
C ARG A 87 30.04 3.63 22.33
N ARG A 88 28.84 4.03 21.86
CA ARG A 88 28.30 3.58 20.57
C ARG A 88 27.59 4.66 19.75
N ASN A 89 27.60 5.90 20.19
CA ASN A 89 26.86 7.02 19.59
C ASN A 89 25.37 6.70 19.37
N LEU A 90 24.51 7.22 20.22
CA LEU A 90 23.09 7.22 19.99
C LEU A 90 22.77 8.24 18.89
N VAL A 91 21.90 7.92 17.96
CA VAL A 91 21.49 8.87 16.93
C VAL A 91 20.76 10.04 17.59
N ASP A 92 21.11 11.26 17.19
CA ASP A 92 20.49 12.48 17.73
C ASP A 92 18.97 12.42 17.69
N GLY A 93 18.32 12.85 18.78
CA GLY A 93 16.88 12.82 18.95
C GLY A 93 16.29 11.44 19.32
N ARG A 94 17.08 10.38 19.28
CA ARG A 94 16.60 9.04 19.65
C ARG A 94 16.81 8.72 21.12
N ARG A 95 16.00 7.78 21.60
CA ARG A 95 16.03 7.24 22.95
C ARG A 95 16.07 5.72 22.91
N LEU A 96 16.58 5.09 23.96
CA LEU A 96 16.47 3.64 24.13
C LEU A 96 15.11 3.31 24.75
N SER A 97 14.20 2.66 24.02
CA SER A 97 12.85 2.34 24.51
C SER A 97 12.84 1.50 25.78
N CYS A 98 13.88 0.70 26.02
CA CYS A 98 14.03 -0.09 27.22
C CYS A 98 14.32 0.75 28.47
N GLN A 99 14.83 1.96 28.32
CA GLN A 99 15.17 2.89 29.40
C GLN A 99 14.15 4.01 29.54
N ALA A 100 13.61 4.50 28.42
CA ALA A 100 12.59 5.53 28.41
C ALA A 100 11.26 4.98 28.95
N LYS A 101 10.70 5.69 29.95
CA LYS A 101 9.45 5.32 30.64
C LYS A 101 8.35 6.34 30.34
N LEU A 102 7.11 5.87 30.29
CA LEU A 102 5.93 6.71 30.13
C LEU A 102 5.76 7.66 31.32
N VAL A 103 5.54 8.94 31.02
CA VAL A 103 5.21 9.99 32.01
C VAL A 103 3.82 10.57 31.73
N SER A 104 3.51 10.78 30.46
CA SER A 104 2.19 11.25 29.99
C SER A 104 1.88 10.64 28.62
N ASP A 105 0.78 11.04 28.01
CA ASP A 105 0.41 10.62 26.68
C ASP A 105 1.50 10.94 25.66
N VAL A 106 1.82 10.00 24.75
CA VAL A 106 2.94 10.12 23.83
C VAL A 106 2.69 9.44 22.49
N VAL A 107 3.26 10.02 21.45
CA VAL A 107 3.40 9.39 20.13
C VAL A 107 4.88 9.09 19.91
N VAL A 108 5.17 7.83 19.56
CA VAL A 108 6.52 7.31 19.42
C VAL A 108 6.71 6.76 18.02
N ASP A 109 7.74 7.21 17.34
CA ASP A 109 8.15 6.64 16.06
C ASP A 109 9.16 5.51 16.27
N VAL A 110 8.97 4.43 15.51
CA VAL A 110 9.88 3.29 15.47
C VAL A 110 10.64 3.35 14.15
N PRO A 111 11.89 3.81 14.15
CA PRO A 111 12.70 3.87 12.94
C PRO A 111 12.84 2.51 12.27
N ALA A 112 12.95 2.49 10.95
CA ALA A 112 13.05 1.25 10.16
C ALA A 112 14.26 0.37 10.56
N ASP A 113 15.34 0.96 10.98
CA ASP A 113 16.55 0.27 11.47
C ASP A 113 16.39 -0.37 12.85
N SER A 114 15.34 0.00 13.58
CA SER A 114 14.99 -0.57 14.90
C SER A 114 13.92 -1.68 14.78
N GLN A 115 13.43 -1.99 13.59
CA GLN A 115 12.45 -3.04 13.34
C GLN A 115 13.14 -4.37 13.00
N VAL A 116 12.61 -5.49 13.54
CA VAL A 116 13.11 -6.84 13.24
C VAL A 116 12.77 -7.23 11.81
N HIS A 117 11.52 -6.94 11.42
CA HIS A 117 11.00 -7.21 10.08
C HIS A 117 11.18 -5.97 9.22
N GLN A 118 12.40 -5.73 8.76
CA GLN A 118 12.59 -4.74 7.71
C GLN A 118 11.78 -5.19 6.48
N GLN A 119 10.76 -4.43 6.14
CA GLN A 119 10.18 -4.54 4.80
C GLN A 119 11.28 -4.15 3.81
N VAL A 120 11.99 -5.15 3.32
CA VAL A 120 12.86 -4.96 2.17
C VAL A 120 11.92 -4.76 0.98
N ILE A 121 11.48 -3.52 0.77
CA ILE A 121 10.86 -3.13 -0.48
C ILE A 121 11.98 -3.22 -1.53
N ARG A 122 12.19 -4.43 -2.06
CA ARG A 122 13.16 -4.71 -3.13
C ARG A 122 12.72 -4.14 -4.48
N LYS A 123 11.53 -3.61 -4.56
CA LYS A 123 11.06 -2.93 -5.77
C LYS A 123 11.44 -1.46 -5.67
N LYS A 124 12.66 -1.13 -6.11
CA LYS A 124 12.87 0.16 -6.75
C LYS A 124 11.83 0.23 -7.86
N ASN A 125 11.03 1.28 -7.86
CA ASN A 125 10.14 1.55 -8.98
C ASN A 125 11.04 1.97 -10.15
N GLU A 126 11.61 0.98 -10.82
CA GLU A 126 12.24 1.20 -12.10
C GLU A 126 11.06 1.41 -13.05
N ALA A 127 10.86 2.68 -13.42
CA ALA A 127 9.98 3.01 -14.53
C ALA A 127 10.65 2.44 -15.79
N HIS A 128 10.31 1.19 -16.09
CA HIS A 128 10.59 0.64 -17.41
C HIS A 128 9.53 1.23 -18.33
N ASP A 129 9.98 1.90 -19.38
CA ASP A 129 9.14 2.17 -20.53
C ASP A 129 8.73 0.81 -21.11
N ILE A 130 7.53 0.39 -20.77
CA ILE A 130 6.96 -0.86 -21.28
C ILE A 130 6.19 -0.49 -22.54
N ASP A 131 6.67 -0.92 -23.70
CA ASP A 131 5.88 -0.91 -24.91
C ASP A 131 4.67 -1.83 -24.72
N ILE A 132 3.49 -1.21 -24.68
CA ILE A 132 2.25 -1.94 -24.51
C ILE A 132 1.83 -2.48 -25.87
N ASP A 133 2.15 -3.73 -26.16
CA ASP A 133 1.64 -4.46 -27.32
C ASP A 133 0.73 -5.63 -26.87
N PRO A 134 -0.55 -5.35 -26.63
CA PRO A 134 -1.50 -6.35 -26.16
C PRO A 134 -1.78 -7.39 -27.26
N VAL A 135 -1.78 -8.65 -26.88
CA VAL A 135 -2.12 -9.79 -27.79
C VAL A 135 -3.53 -9.66 -28.33
N VAL A 136 -4.45 -9.05 -27.59
CA VAL A 136 -5.82 -8.77 -28.02
C VAL A 136 -6.01 -7.26 -28.10
N LYS A 137 -6.41 -6.78 -29.27
CA LYS A 137 -6.68 -5.37 -29.51
C LYS A 137 -8.18 -5.15 -29.74
N LEU A 138 -8.69 -4.04 -29.26
CA LEU A 138 -10.08 -3.64 -29.45
C LEU A 138 -10.15 -2.61 -30.56
N TYR A 139 -11.08 -2.83 -31.51
CA TYR A 139 -11.30 -1.94 -32.63
C TYR A 139 -12.77 -1.51 -32.66
N TYR A 140 -13.01 -0.24 -32.55
CA TYR A 140 -14.34 0.33 -32.80
C TYR A 140 -14.51 0.53 -34.30
N VAL A 141 -15.65 0.08 -34.80
CA VAL A 141 -15.91 0.12 -36.25
C VAL A 141 -17.37 0.44 -36.51
N LYS A 142 -17.60 1.22 -37.55
CA LYS A 142 -18.94 1.50 -38.09
C LYS A 142 -19.16 0.65 -39.34
N VAL A 143 -20.16 -0.22 -39.29
CA VAL A 143 -20.51 -1.15 -40.38
C VAL A 143 -21.68 -0.55 -41.14
N ASP A 144 -21.62 -0.59 -42.47
CA ASP A 144 -22.70 -0.10 -43.29
C ASP A 144 -23.99 -0.92 -43.09
N GLU A 145 -25.11 -0.22 -43.12
CA GLU A 145 -26.42 -0.87 -43.07
C GLU A 145 -26.67 -1.75 -44.28
N PRO A 146 -27.48 -2.80 -44.15
CA PRO A 146 -27.82 -3.67 -45.27
C PRO A 146 -28.62 -2.89 -46.32
N ASP A 147 -28.11 -2.92 -47.55
CA ASP A 147 -28.83 -2.41 -48.71
C ASP A 147 -29.42 -3.59 -49.53
N MET A 148 -30.66 -3.45 -49.94
CA MET A 148 -31.36 -4.48 -50.75
C MET A 148 -30.73 -4.61 -52.15
N HIS A 149 -30.01 -3.62 -52.63
CA HIS A 149 -29.32 -3.64 -53.91
C HIS A 149 -27.93 -4.26 -53.88
N ILE A 150 -27.35 -4.35 -52.70
CA ILE A 150 -26.01 -4.89 -52.46
C ILE A 150 -26.15 -6.18 -51.67
N GLY A 151 -26.06 -7.33 -52.31
CA GLY A 151 -26.26 -8.65 -51.67
C GLY A 151 -25.13 -9.12 -50.77
N THR A 152 -24.55 -8.22 -49.93
CA THR A 152 -23.48 -8.56 -49.02
C THR A 152 -24.00 -8.96 -47.64
N GLY A 153 -23.38 -10.00 -47.03
CA GLY A 153 -23.73 -10.45 -45.67
C GLY A 153 -23.14 -9.60 -44.59
N ASP A 154 -23.71 -9.67 -43.38
CA ASP A 154 -23.25 -8.92 -42.20
C ASP A 154 -21.74 -9.10 -41.91
N LEU A 155 -21.23 -10.33 -42.07
CA LEU A 155 -19.81 -10.62 -41.87
C LEU A 155 -18.94 -9.95 -42.93
N SER A 156 -19.35 -9.98 -44.20
CA SER A 156 -18.56 -9.37 -45.29
C SER A 156 -18.45 -7.86 -45.10
N ARG A 157 -19.53 -7.18 -44.72
CA ARG A 157 -19.53 -5.74 -44.44
C ARG A 157 -18.67 -5.40 -43.23
N LEU A 158 -18.72 -6.22 -42.16
CA LEU A 158 -17.84 -6.04 -41.00
C LEU A 158 -16.34 -6.18 -41.36
N LEU A 159 -16.00 -7.21 -42.14
CA LEU A 159 -14.61 -7.41 -42.57
C LEU A 159 -14.12 -6.30 -43.51
N GLU A 160 -14.98 -5.80 -44.37
CA GLU A 160 -14.69 -4.67 -45.25
C GLU A 160 -14.49 -3.38 -44.46
N ALA A 161 -15.33 -3.08 -43.48
CA ALA A 161 -15.19 -1.94 -42.60
C ALA A 161 -13.87 -2.02 -41.78
N LEU A 162 -13.53 -3.18 -41.22
CA LEU A 162 -12.27 -3.40 -40.51
C LEU A 162 -11.04 -3.27 -41.43
N SER A 163 -11.16 -3.70 -42.68
CA SER A 163 -10.07 -3.51 -43.66
C SER A 163 -9.89 -2.05 -44.01
N THR A 164 -10.98 -1.31 -44.22
CA THR A 164 -10.96 0.09 -44.65
C THR A 164 -10.52 1.03 -43.53
N GLU A 165 -11.06 0.88 -42.32
CA GLU A 165 -10.83 1.79 -41.22
C GLU A 165 -9.50 1.48 -40.48
N TRP A 166 -9.17 0.19 -40.34
CA TRP A 166 -8.07 -0.27 -39.49
C TRP A 166 -6.97 -1.04 -40.23
N ASN A 167 -7.09 -1.17 -41.57
CA ASN A 167 -6.18 -1.94 -42.42
C ASN A 167 -5.99 -3.42 -41.98
N LEU A 168 -7.03 -4.01 -41.39
CA LEU A 168 -7.04 -5.38 -40.95
C LEU A 168 -7.58 -6.29 -42.07
N ASN A 169 -6.63 -6.98 -42.73
CA ASN A 169 -6.92 -7.87 -43.84
C ASN A 169 -6.83 -9.34 -43.44
N ASN A 170 -7.51 -10.22 -44.15
CA ASN A 170 -7.45 -11.68 -43.97
C ASN A 170 -7.84 -12.15 -42.56
N LEU A 171 -8.85 -11.51 -41.95
CA LEU A 171 -9.33 -11.89 -40.63
C LEU A 171 -10.16 -13.20 -40.71
N PHE A 172 -9.88 -14.09 -39.76
CA PHE A 172 -10.69 -15.27 -39.49
C PHE A 172 -11.76 -14.95 -38.46
N CYS A 173 -12.98 -15.45 -38.66
CA CYS A 173 -14.09 -15.25 -37.74
C CYS A 173 -14.51 -16.55 -37.07
N SER A 174 -14.63 -16.57 -35.75
CA SER A 174 -15.11 -17.74 -35.02
C SER A 174 -16.61 -17.95 -35.24
N VAL A 175 -17.08 -19.19 -35.22
CA VAL A 175 -18.52 -19.54 -35.36
C VAL A 175 -19.37 -18.87 -34.26
N HIS A 176 -18.84 -18.68 -33.08
CA HIS A 176 -19.54 -17.98 -31.98
C HIS A 176 -19.84 -16.52 -32.34
N VAL A 177 -18.87 -15.84 -32.93
CA VAL A 177 -19.01 -14.45 -33.37
C VAL A 177 -20.06 -14.37 -34.48
N ILE A 178 -20.01 -15.26 -35.47
CA ILE A 178 -21.00 -15.30 -36.59
C ILE A 178 -22.43 -15.46 -36.06
N LYS A 179 -22.65 -16.33 -35.08
CA LYS A 179 -23.98 -16.57 -34.48
C LYS A 179 -24.54 -15.35 -33.76
N SER A 180 -23.69 -14.53 -33.16
CA SER A 180 -24.08 -13.33 -32.40
C SER A 180 -24.10 -12.06 -33.25
N LEU A 181 -23.35 -12.03 -34.34
CA LEU A 181 -23.05 -10.85 -35.16
C LEU A 181 -24.31 -10.07 -35.55
N GLN A 182 -25.32 -10.72 -36.15
CA GLN A 182 -26.53 -10.06 -36.56
C GLN A 182 -27.27 -9.33 -35.44
N LYS A 183 -27.36 -9.97 -34.28
CA LYS A 183 -28.01 -9.39 -33.09
C LYS A 183 -27.23 -8.19 -32.53
N VAL A 184 -25.91 -8.31 -32.49
CA VAL A 184 -25.02 -7.26 -31.94
C VAL A 184 -25.00 -6.04 -32.86
N LEU A 185 -24.86 -6.21 -34.16
CA LEU A 185 -24.91 -5.11 -35.14
C LEU A 185 -26.20 -4.29 -35.04
N ARG A 186 -27.37 -4.96 -34.99
CA ARG A 186 -28.64 -4.26 -34.85
C ARG A 186 -28.84 -3.59 -33.51
N LYS A 187 -28.37 -4.22 -32.41
CA LYS A 187 -28.44 -3.63 -31.08
C LYS A 187 -27.51 -2.40 -30.93
N GLY A 188 -26.38 -2.44 -31.62
CA GLY A 188 -25.38 -1.36 -31.62
C GLY A 188 -25.61 -0.30 -32.69
N ASN A 189 -26.76 -0.33 -33.41
CA ASN A 189 -27.02 0.59 -34.51
C ASN A 189 -25.84 0.66 -35.50
N TRP A 190 -25.30 -0.50 -35.85
CA TRP A 190 -24.19 -0.71 -36.79
C TRP A 190 -22.85 -0.13 -36.32
N GLU A 191 -22.75 0.34 -35.06
CA GLU A 191 -21.56 0.76 -34.42
C GLU A 191 -21.18 -0.23 -33.31
N ILE A 192 -20.04 -0.92 -33.45
CA ILE A 192 -19.64 -2.01 -32.56
C ILE A 192 -18.15 -1.95 -32.26
N THR A 193 -17.78 -2.59 -31.14
CA THR A 193 -16.36 -2.81 -30.79
C THR A 193 -16.06 -4.30 -30.95
N VAL A 194 -15.03 -4.62 -31.71
CA VAL A 194 -14.57 -5.98 -31.93
C VAL A 194 -13.22 -6.23 -31.25
N ALA A 195 -13.03 -7.43 -30.69
CA ALA A 195 -11.79 -7.88 -30.15
C ALA A 195 -11.08 -8.80 -31.15
N VAL A 196 -9.89 -8.41 -31.56
CA VAL A 196 -9.07 -9.17 -32.51
C VAL A 196 -7.79 -9.62 -31.82
N ARG A 197 -7.49 -10.91 -31.94
CA ARG A 197 -6.23 -11.52 -31.54
C ARG A 197 -5.50 -11.97 -32.80
N ASP A 198 -4.34 -11.40 -33.08
CA ASP A 198 -3.61 -11.60 -34.33
C ASP A 198 -4.51 -11.36 -35.56
N LEU A 199 -4.84 -12.41 -36.31
CA LEU A 199 -5.79 -12.36 -37.44
C LEU A 199 -7.15 -12.98 -37.11
N SER A 200 -7.45 -13.24 -35.83
CA SER A 200 -8.71 -13.87 -35.41
C SER A 200 -9.62 -12.89 -34.70
N LEU A 201 -10.83 -12.72 -35.24
CA LEU A 201 -11.92 -11.99 -34.60
C LEU A 201 -12.56 -12.91 -33.58
N ILE A 202 -12.32 -12.63 -32.30
CA ILE A 202 -12.65 -13.52 -31.19
C ILE A 202 -13.90 -13.12 -30.43
N HIS A 203 -14.25 -11.84 -30.42
CA HIS A 203 -15.41 -11.30 -29.71
C HIS A 203 -15.94 -10.03 -30.37
N ILE A 204 -17.24 -9.77 -30.14
CA ILE A 204 -17.97 -8.58 -30.60
C ILE A 204 -18.80 -8.04 -29.45
#